data_cd3a60bc89ede2fccb0dbfe9d6260d1b
#
_entry.id   cd3a60bc89ede2fccb0dbfe9d6260d1b
#
_cell.length_a   1.000
_cell.length_b   1.000
_cell.length_c   1.000
_cell.angle_alpha   90.00
_cell.angle_beta   90.00
_cell.angle_gamma   90.00
#
_symmetry.space_group_name_H-M   'P 1'
#
loop_
_entity.id
_entity.type
_entity.pdbx_description
1 polymer ?
#
loop_
_entity_poly.entity_id
_entity_poly.type
_entity_poly.pdbx_seq_one_letter_code
_entity_poly.pdbx_strand_id
1 'polypeptide(L)'
;RFGDIHVAASSKDENFTYIPRKFDIRPDAQYLHICTNNTIFGTRYNFLPKTDVPIVADMSSEILSRVINVSDYAVIYAGAQKNVAPAGVTIVIARKDLVDDKDNQLSCCPTMLKWSVQAANKSLYNTPPCFSMYVAMLVFRHLKKIGGVKAMEEINNKKAALLYDFIDNSKLFKNYVRKEDRSIMNVPFVTGNAELDAKFVKEATEHGLCTLKGHKLVGGMRASIYNAMPVEGIKA
;
A
#
# COMPACT_ATOMS: atom_id res chain seq x y z
N ARG A 1 -1.47 23.56 -3.66
CA ARG A 1 -1.87 24.47 -2.58
C ARG A 1 -0.73 24.70 -1.58
N PHE A 2 0.06 23.69 -1.30
CA PHE A 2 1.17 23.74 -0.34
C PHE A 2 2.54 23.56 -1.00
N GLY A 3 2.59 23.34 -2.29
CA GLY A 3 3.81 23.17 -3.06
C GLY A 3 3.53 23.11 -4.55
N ASP A 4 4.58 23.12 -5.33
CA ASP A 4 4.56 22.89 -6.77
C ASP A 4 4.82 21.40 -7.05
N ILE A 5 3.94 20.77 -7.80
CA ILE A 5 3.96 19.32 -8.04
C ILE A 5 4.42 19.05 -9.46
N HIS A 6 5.48 18.26 -9.59
CA HIS A 6 5.95 17.71 -10.86
C HIS A 6 5.73 16.19 -10.89
N VAL A 7 5.18 15.68 -12.00
CA VAL A 7 4.99 14.23 -12.19
C VAL A 7 6.27 13.66 -12.76
N ALA A 8 7.11 13.11 -11.89
CA ALA A 8 8.43 12.59 -12.26
C ALA A 8 8.35 11.32 -13.15
N ALA A 9 7.28 10.55 -13.04
CA ALA A 9 7.04 9.37 -13.89
C ALA A 9 5.56 8.99 -13.86
N SER A 10 5.08 8.38 -14.94
CA SER A 10 3.71 7.86 -15.04
C SER A 10 3.69 6.68 -16.00
N SER A 11 2.87 5.68 -15.70
CA SER A 11 2.53 4.56 -16.59
C SER A 11 1.11 4.64 -17.13
N LYS A 12 0.58 5.86 -17.22
CA LYS A 12 -0.77 6.12 -17.76
C LYS A 12 -0.91 5.68 -19.22
N ASP A 13 0.18 5.68 -19.98
CA ASP A 13 0.30 5.19 -21.36
C ASP A 13 -0.18 3.73 -21.52
N GLU A 14 0.06 2.87 -20.51
CA GLU A 14 -0.43 1.50 -20.46
C GLU A 14 -1.44 1.27 -19.32
N ASN A 15 -2.26 2.25 -19.01
CA ASN A 15 -3.29 2.16 -17.96
C ASN A 15 -2.76 1.69 -16.58
N PHE A 16 -1.55 2.14 -16.21
CA PHE A 16 -0.91 1.83 -14.92
C PHE A 16 -0.63 0.34 -14.68
N THR A 17 -0.33 -0.41 -15.74
CA THR A 17 -0.03 -1.84 -15.66
C THR A 17 1.41 -2.17 -15.30
N TYR A 18 2.27 -1.16 -15.18
CA TYR A 18 3.67 -1.31 -14.80
C TYR A 18 4.16 -0.16 -13.92
N ILE A 19 5.33 -0.34 -13.30
CA ILE A 19 6.05 0.71 -12.58
C ILE A 19 7.15 1.29 -13.48
N PRO A 20 7.16 2.61 -13.76
CA PRO A 20 8.22 3.24 -14.54
C PRO A 20 9.60 3.02 -13.89
N ARG A 21 10.62 2.84 -14.72
CA ARG A 21 12.03 2.65 -14.28
C ARG A 21 12.88 3.91 -14.38
N LYS A 22 12.36 4.94 -15.06
CA LYS A 22 13.03 6.24 -15.23
C LYS A 22 12.16 7.31 -14.61
N PHE A 23 12.79 8.23 -13.91
CA PHE A 23 12.15 9.33 -13.20
C PHE A 23 12.81 10.65 -13.66
N ASP A 24 11.98 11.58 -14.11
CA ASP A 24 12.38 12.95 -14.40
C ASP A 24 12.21 13.80 -13.14
N ILE A 25 13.25 13.82 -12.30
CA ILE A 25 13.23 14.53 -11.03
C ILE A 25 13.84 15.90 -11.24
N ARG A 26 13.08 16.95 -10.94
CA ARG A 26 13.58 18.33 -11.03
C ARG A 26 14.75 18.56 -10.07
N PRO A 27 15.75 19.38 -10.48
CA PRO A 27 16.91 19.68 -9.61
C PRO A 27 16.55 20.38 -8.29
N ASP A 28 15.43 21.10 -8.26
CA ASP A 28 14.91 21.82 -7.09
C ASP A 28 13.91 21.03 -6.26
N ALA A 29 13.67 19.74 -6.61
CA ALA A 29 12.74 18.90 -5.89
C ALA A 29 13.19 18.67 -4.44
N GLN A 30 12.29 18.88 -3.50
CA GLN A 30 12.56 18.67 -2.07
C GLN A 30 12.47 17.20 -1.66
N TYR A 31 11.66 16.41 -2.37
CA TYR A 31 11.50 14.96 -2.18
C TYR A 31 10.84 14.30 -3.39
N LEU A 32 11.05 13.01 -3.52
CA LEU A 32 10.30 12.15 -4.42
C LEU A 32 9.22 11.41 -3.62
N HIS A 33 7.95 11.63 -3.97
CA HIS A 33 6.84 10.89 -3.38
C HIS A 33 6.50 9.66 -4.23
N ILE A 34 6.38 8.50 -3.58
CA ILE A 34 5.94 7.25 -4.22
C ILE A 34 4.83 6.58 -3.40
N CYS A 35 3.93 5.90 -4.08
CA CYS A 35 3.03 4.93 -3.47
C CYS A 35 3.60 3.53 -3.75
N THR A 36 4.15 2.87 -2.74
CA THR A 36 4.92 1.63 -2.92
C THR A 36 4.08 0.47 -3.42
N ASN A 37 2.78 0.47 -3.12
CA ASN A 37 1.82 -0.51 -3.61
C ASN A 37 0.51 0.17 -4.03
N ASN A 38 0.19 0.12 -5.30
CA ASN A 38 -1.03 0.72 -5.85
C ASN A 38 -2.23 -0.21 -5.62
N THR A 39 -3.08 0.16 -4.67
CA THR A 39 -4.28 -0.60 -4.29
C THR A 39 -5.27 -0.77 -5.44
N ILE A 40 -5.34 0.19 -6.37
CA ILE A 40 -6.34 0.25 -7.44
C ILE A 40 -5.92 -0.62 -8.63
N PHE A 41 -4.67 -0.42 -9.10
CA PHE A 41 -4.17 -1.05 -10.31
C PHE A 41 -3.36 -2.32 -10.04
N GLY A 42 -3.02 -2.62 -8.78
CA GLY A 42 -2.32 -3.84 -8.40
C GLY A 42 -0.85 -3.88 -8.79
N THR A 43 -0.22 -2.72 -8.94
CA THR A 43 1.23 -2.59 -9.16
C THR A 43 1.96 -2.32 -7.85
N ARG A 44 3.21 -2.78 -7.76
CA ARG A 44 4.07 -2.62 -6.58
C ARG A 44 5.50 -2.32 -6.99
N TYR A 45 6.15 -1.42 -6.26
CA TYR A 45 7.59 -1.21 -6.38
C TYR A 45 8.36 -2.42 -5.80
N ASN A 46 9.13 -3.11 -6.63
CA ASN A 46 10.07 -4.16 -6.23
C ASN A 46 11.53 -3.67 -6.25
N PHE A 47 11.73 -2.39 -6.44
CA PHE A 47 13.01 -1.68 -6.41
C PHE A 47 12.82 -0.33 -5.74
N LEU A 48 13.91 0.29 -5.31
CA LEU A 48 13.93 1.66 -4.84
C LEU A 48 14.35 2.57 -6.00
N PRO A 49 13.62 3.67 -6.30
CA PRO A 49 14.06 4.67 -7.26
C PRO A 49 15.44 5.22 -6.88
N LYS A 50 16.35 5.27 -7.84
CA LYS A 50 17.66 5.92 -7.63
C LYS A 50 17.45 7.42 -7.70
N THR A 51 17.75 8.13 -6.62
CA THR A 51 17.57 9.58 -6.49
C THR A 51 18.45 10.15 -5.39
N ASP A 52 18.87 11.40 -5.56
CA ASP A 52 19.59 12.16 -4.55
C ASP A 52 18.64 12.92 -3.60
N VAL A 53 17.36 13.03 -3.95
CA VAL A 53 16.36 13.66 -3.08
C VAL A 53 15.71 12.67 -2.13
N PRO A 54 15.27 13.12 -0.94
CA PRO A 54 14.60 12.24 0.03
C PRO A 54 13.37 11.52 -0.54
N ILE A 55 13.17 10.26 -0.22
CA ILE A 55 11.98 9.49 -0.63
C ILE A 55 10.92 9.57 0.47
N VAL A 56 9.72 9.98 0.09
CA VAL A 56 8.50 9.93 0.92
C VAL A 56 7.58 8.85 0.37
N ALA A 57 7.20 7.88 1.18
CA ALA A 57 6.47 6.69 0.74
C ALA A 57 5.10 6.54 1.40
N ASP A 58 4.05 6.45 0.58
CA ASP A 58 2.77 5.88 1.02
C ASP A 58 2.87 4.36 0.99
N MET A 59 2.81 3.75 2.17
CA MET A 59 2.79 2.29 2.34
C MET A 59 1.45 1.77 2.87
N SER A 60 0.37 2.52 2.76
CA SER A 60 -0.93 2.18 3.35
C SER A 60 -1.43 0.78 2.96
N SER A 61 -1.14 0.31 1.75
CA SER A 61 -1.56 -1.03 1.31
C SER A 61 -0.45 -2.08 1.32
N GLU A 62 0.72 -1.76 1.88
CA GLU A 62 1.87 -2.66 1.88
C GLU A 62 2.58 -2.74 3.24
N ILE A 63 2.40 -1.77 4.13
CA ILE A 63 3.10 -1.75 5.42
C ILE A 63 3.00 -3.10 6.13
N LEU A 64 4.13 -3.61 6.68
CA LEU A 64 4.24 -4.90 7.37
C LEU A 64 3.97 -6.15 6.50
N SER A 65 3.87 -6.01 5.18
CA SER A 65 3.65 -7.15 4.28
C SER A 65 4.94 -7.84 3.84
N ARG A 66 6.05 -7.12 3.85
CA ARG A 66 7.40 -7.59 3.48
C ARG A 66 8.48 -6.84 4.23
N VAL A 67 9.69 -7.38 4.20
CA VAL A 67 10.88 -6.72 4.75
C VAL A 67 11.26 -5.53 3.87
N ILE A 68 11.50 -4.39 4.50
CA ILE A 68 12.03 -3.18 3.87
C ILE A 68 13.20 -2.64 4.70
N ASN A 69 14.13 -1.93 4.08
CA ASN A 69 15.08 -1.13 4.82
C ASN A 69 14.48 0.26 5.08
N VAL A 70 14.07 0.51 6.32
CA VAL A 70 13.42 1.78 6.70
C VAL A 70 14.33 2.99 6.45
N SER A 71 15.65 2.82 6.52
CA SER A 71 16.63 3.89 6.32
C SER A 71 16.70 4.40 4.87
N ASP A 72 16.11 3.67 3.92
CA ASP A 72 16.04 4.11 2.52
C ASP A 72 15.01 5.22 2.30
N TYR A 73 14.19 5.52 3.31
CA TYR A 73 13.10 6.49 3.23
C TYR A 73 13.31 7.64 4.21
N ALA A 74 13.02 8.84 3.76
CA ALA A 74 12.96 9.99 4.66
C ALA A 74 11.67 9.97 5.50
N VAL A 75 10.57 9.58 4.86
CA VAL A 75 9.27 9.41 5.51
C VAL A 75 8.55 8.20 4.92
N ILE A 76 7.98 7.39 5.81
CA ILE A 76 6.98 6.38 5.47
C ILE A 76 5.70 6.77 6.20
N TYR A 77 4.58 6.75 5.50
CA TYR A 77 3.28 6.85 6.16
C TYR A 77 2.33 5.76 5.68
N ALA A 78 1.40 5.38 6.55
CA ALA A 78 0.42 4.34 6.24
C ALA A 78 -0.85 4.50 7.07
N GLY A 79 -2.00 4.51 6.40
CA GLY A 79 -3.28 4.31 7.06
C GLY A 79 -3.42 2.88 7.56
N ALA A 80 -3.85 2.70 8.81
CA ALA A 80 -3.88 1.39 9.47
C ALA A 80 -4.91 0.41 8.88
N GLN A 81 -5.96 0.91 8.23
CA GLN A 81 -7.18 0.18 7.87
C GLN A 81 -7.01 -0.98 6.85
N LYS A 82 -5.80 -1.21 6.35
CA LYS A 82 -5.53 -2.31 5.41
C LYS A 82 -4.79 -3.46 6.09
N ASN A 83 -3.60 -3.21 6.65
CA ASN A 83 -2.74 -4.26 7.20
C ASN A 83 -2.56 -4.23 8.73
N VAL A 84 -3.02 -3.18 9.41
CA VAL A 84 -2.63 -2.95 10.81
C VAL A 84 -3.81 -2.97 11.78
N ALA A 85 -4.89 -2.20 11.51
CA ALA A 85 -5.98 -2.01 12.45
C ALA A 85 -7.24 -1.52 11.72
N PRO A 86 -8.38 -1.31 12.40
CA PRO A 86 -9.48 -0.52 11.89
C PRO A 86 -9.06 0.91 11.55
N ALA A 87 -9.86 1.61 10.75
CA ALA A 87 -9.62 3.00 10.39
C ALA A 87 -9.50 3.91 11.61
N GLY A 88 -8.75 5.02 11.47
CA GLY A 88 -8.59 6.06 12.49
C GLY A 88 -7.15 6.26 12.96
N VAL A 89 -6.24 5.31 12.70
CA VAL A 89 -4.80 5.45 12.99
C VAL A 89 -4.03 5.63 11.68
N THR A 90 -3.08 6.55 11.69
CA THR A 90 -2.03 6.68 10.66
C THR A 90 -0.68 6.49 11.33
N ILE A 91 0.11 5.57 10.77
CA ILE A 91 1.50 5.36 11.18
C ILE A 91 2.37 6.31 10.37
N VAL A 92 3.25 7.03 11.03
CA VAL A 92 4.29 7.85 10.38
C VAL A 92 5.63 7.45 10.96
N ILE A 93 6.57 7.09 10.08
CA ILE A 93 7.96 6.83 10.40
C ILE A 93 8.77 7.88 9.64
N ALA A 94 9.41 8.78 10.34
CA ALA A 94 10.15 9.88 9.74
C ALA A 94 11.57 9.94 10.30
N ARG A 95 12.52 10.38 9.48
CA ARG A 95 13.88 10.69 9.95
C ARG A 95 13.81 11.76 11.03
N LYS A 96 14.68 11.61 12.04
CA LYS A 96 14.68 12.47 13.22
C LYS A 96 14.96 13.94 12.88
N ASP A 97 15.88 14.19 11.93
CA ASP A 97 16.20 15.55 11.46
C ASP A 97 14.97 16.29 10.93
N LEU A 98 14.06 15.60 10.22
CA LEU A 98 12.83 16.18 9.71
C LEU A 98 11.79 16.47 10.79
N VAL A 99 11.84 15.75 11.91
CA VAL A 99 10.91 15.91 13.03
C VAL A 99 11.38 17.05 13.95
N ASP A 100 12.68 17.14 14.18
CA ASP A 100 13.30 18.12 15.10
C ASP A 100 13.46 19.51 14.47
N ASP A 101 13.37 19.62 13.14
CA ASP A 101 13.52 20.88 12.40
C ASP A 101 12.28 21.78 12.58
N LYS A 102 12.34 22.62 13.62
CA LYS A 102 11.27 23.58 13.93
C LYS A 102 11.28 24.80 13.01
N ASP A 103 12.41 25.10 12.41
CA ASP A 103 12.65 26.35 11.67
C ASP A 103 12.20 26.24 10.20
N ASN A 104 12.17 25.03 9.64
CA ASN A 104 11.75 24.76 8.26
C ASN A 104 10.28 24.36 8.10
N GLN A 105 9.45 24.61 9.10
CA GLN A 105 8.02 24.35 8.98
C GLN A 105 7.32 25.43 8.17
N LEU A 106 6.50 25.01 7.20
CA LEU A 106 5.64 25.95 6.47
C LEU A 106 4.77 26.74 7.45
N SER A 107 4.76 28.07 7.34
CA SER A 107 3.95 28.95 8.19
C SER A 107 2.46 28.62 8.13
N CYS A 108 1.98 28.11 6.99
CA CYS A 108 0.60 27.67 6.78
C CYS A 108 0.32 26.24 7.29
N CYS A 109 1.31 25.52 7.86
CA CYS A 109 1.12 24.16 8.34
C CYS A 109 0.22 24.16 9.58
N PRO A 110 -0.95 23.48 9.53
CA PRO A 110 -1.82 23.35 10.71
C PRO A 110 -1.10 22.65 11.86
N THR A 111 -1.38 23.06 13.10
CA THR A 111 -0.74 22.52 14.30
C THR A 111 -0.77 21.00 14.37
N MET A 112 -1.89 20.37 13.98
CA MET A 112 -2.05 18.92 13.99
C MET A 112 -1.14 18.18 13.00
N LEU A 113 -0.66 18.85 11.95
CA LEU A 113 0.23 18.27 10.92
C LEU A 113 1.70 18.56 11.21
N LYS A 114 2.02 19.32 12.25
CA LYS A 114 3.40 19.58 12.66
C LYS A 114 3.96 18.37 13.40
N TRP A 115 4.96 17.72 12.81
CA TRP A 115 5.59 16.54 13.41
C TRP A 115 6.25 16.83 14.74
N SER A 116 6.85 18.01 14.92
CA SER A 116 7.43 18.44 16.18
C SER A 116 6.38 18.49 17.31
N VAL A 117 5.15 18.90 17.02
CA VAL A 117 4.04 18.91 17.98
C VAL A 117 3.63 17.47 18.34
N GLN A 118 3.49 16.61 17.34
CA GLN A 118 3.16 15.19 17.58
C GLN A 118 4.26 14.48 18.38
N ALA A 119 5.52 14.70 18.04
CA ALA A 119 6.66 14.11 18.74
C ALA A 119 6.75 14.56 20.19
N ALA A 120 6.63 15.88 20.45
CA ALA A 120 6.66 16.44 21.79
C ALA A 120 5.54 15.90 22.70
N ASN A 121 4.41 15.52 22.11
CA ASN A 121 3.25 14.96 22.81
C ASN A 121 3.15 13.43 22.70
N LYS A 122 4.20 12.72 22.25
CA LYS A 122 4.23 11.25 22.09
C LYS A 122 3.06 10.73 21.26
N SER A 123 2.71 11.45 20.20
CA SER A 123 1.56 11.21 19.31
C SER A 123 0.18 11.29 20.00
N LEU A 124 0.10 11.93 21.14
CA LEU A 124 -1.11 12.09 21.96
C LEU A 124 -1.47 13.58 22.14
N TYR A 125 -1.25 14.40 21.13
CA TYR A 125 -1.62 15.81 21.15
C TYR A 125 -3.13 16.01 21.33
N ASN A 126 -3.92 15.09 20.83
CA ASN A 126 -5.37 14.99 21.05
C ASN A 126 -5.73 13.57 21.51
N THR A 127 -6.97 13.37 21.94
CA THR A 127 -7.50 12.05 22.31
C THR A 127 -7.35 11.06 21.15
N PRO A 128 -6.64 9.94 21.33
CA PRO A 128 -6.37 9.00 20.25
C PRO A 128 -7.56 8.08 20.01
N PRO A 129 -7.64 7.41 18.84
CA PRO A 129 -8.62 6.38 18.54
C PRO A 129 -8.25 5.08 19.29
N CYS A 130 -8.55 5.00 20.59
CA CYS A 130 -8.09 3.96 21.51
C CYS A 130 -8.36 2.53 21.00
N PHE A 131 -9.54 2.26 20.44
CA PHE A 131 -9.87 0.93 19.92
C PHE A 131 -8.95 0.53 18.78
N SER A 132 -8.75 1.40 17.77
CA SER A 132 -7.86 1.11 16.64
C SER A 132 -6.41 0.94 17.09
N MET A 133 -5.95 1.72 18.07
CA MET A 133 -4.61 1.55 18.66
C MET A 133 -4.47 0.24 19.40
N TYR A 134 -5.49 -0.18 20.14
CA TYR A 134 -5.51 -1.46 20.84
C TYR A 134 -5.42 -2.63 19.86
N VAL A 135 -6.22 -2.60 18.77
CA VAL A 135 -6.15 -3.63 17.73
C VAL A 135 -4.78 -3.62 17.04
N ALA A 136 -4.21 -2.44 16.73
CA ALA A 136 -2.86 -2.34 16.18
C ALA A 136 -1.81 -3.03 17.08
N MET A 137 -1.89 -2.81 18.39
CA MET A 137 -1.03 -3.48 19.37
C MET A 137 -1.17 -5.01 19.28
N LEU A 138 -2.38 -5.54 19.18
CA LEU A 138 -2.61 -6.97 19.03
C LEU A 138 -2.02 -7.53 17.74
N VAL A 139 -2.17 -6.82 16.63
CA VAL A 139 -1.58 -7.18 15.33
C VAL A 139 -0.05 -7.19 15.42
N PHE A 140 0.57 -6.19 16.03
CA PHE A 140 2.04 -6.17 16.22
C PHE A 140 2.52 -7.34 17.09
N ARG A 141 1.78 -7.68 18.16
CA ARG A 141 2.08 -8.85 19.00
C ARG A 141 1.96 -10.16 18.22
N HIS A 142 0.91 -10.29 17.40
CA HIS A 142 0.72 -11.44 16.52
C HIS A 142 1.88 -11.58 15.53
N LEU A 143 2.25 -10.50 14.83
CA LEU A 143 3.39 -10.50 13.90
C LEU A 143 4.68 -10.94 14.60
N LYS A 144 4.97 -10.40 15.78
CA LYS A 144 6.14 -10.85 16.58
C LYS A 144 6.09 -12.33 16.89
N LYS A 145 4.91 -12.86 17.27
CA LYS A 145 4.72 -14.27 17.64
C LYS A 145 4.95 -15.22 16.47
N ILE A 146 4.56 -14.85 15.26
CA ILE A 146 4.73 -15.72 14.07
C ILE A 146 6.12 -15.65 13.41
N GLY A 147 7.05 -14.86 13.95
CA GLY A 147 8.40 -14.69 13.41
C GLY A 147 8.66 -13.35 12.71
N GLY A 148 7.80 -12.37 12.92
CA GLY A 148 7.95 -11.02 12.40
C GLY A 148 7.54 -10.84 10.95
N VAL A 149 7.95 -9.70 10.38
CA VAL A 149 7.61 -9.33 9.00
C VAL A 149 8.20 -10.30 7.98
N LYS A 150 9.34 -10.92 8.25
CA LYS A 150 9.95 -11.93 7.38
C LYS A 150 9.04 -13.15 7.19
N ALA A 151 8.52 -13.69 8.28
CA ALA A 151 7.57 -14.82 8.21
C ALA A 151 6.25 -14.42 7.50
N MET A 152 5.79 -13.19 7.73
CA MET A 152 4.60 -12.68 7.05
C MET A 152 4.84 -12.51 5.54
N GLU A 153 6.02 -12.07 5.13
CA GLU A 153 6.39 -11.98 3.71
C GLU A 153 6.35 -13.34 3.01
N GLU A 154 6.85 -14.38 3.66
CA GLU A 154 6.78 -15.76 3.13
C GLU A 154 5.33 -16.22 2.95
N ILE A 155 4.47 -15.93 3.93
CA ILE A 155 3.04 -16.23 3.85
C ILE A 155 2.37 -15.45 2.71
N ASN A 156 2.66 -14.15 2.60
CA ASN A 156 2.08 -13.29 1.57
C ASN A 156 2.52 -13.69 0.17
N ASN A 157 3.80 -14.03 -0.03
CA ASN A 157 4.30 -14.52 -1.31
C ASN A 157 3.62 -15.84 -1.70
N LYS A 158 3.41 -16.77 -0.76
CA LYS A 158 2.68 -18.01 -1.00
C LYS A 158 1.23 -17.75 -1.42
N LYS A 159 0.52 -16.85 -0.74
CA LYS A 159 -0.85 -16.45 -1.08
C LYS A 159 -0.93 -15.86 -2.48
N ALA A 160 -0.04 -14.90 -2.78
CA ALA A 160 0.00 -14.23 -4.07
C ALA A 160 0.32 -15.22 -5.20
N ALA A 161 1.31 -16.11 -5.00
CA ALA A 161 1.66 -17.14 -5.99
C ALA A 161 0.46 -18.04 -6.31
N LEU A 162 -0.25 -18.57 -5.30
CA LEU A 162 -1.43 -19.41 -5.52
C LEU A 162 -2.47 -18.73 -6.42
N LEU A 163 -2.77 -17.46 -6.15
CA LEU A 163 -3.79 -16.74 -6.90
C LEU A 163 -3.30 -16.37 -8.32
N TYR A 164 -2.07 -15.90 -8.45
CA TYR A 164 -1.51 -15.56 -9.77
C TYR A 164 -1.30 -16.78 -10.65
N ASP A 165 -0.86 -17.91 -10.09
CA ASP A 165 -0.71 -19.17 -10.83
C ASP A 165 -2.06 -19.65 -11.37
N PHE A 166 -3.12 -19.54 -10.57
CA PHE A 166 -4.47 -19.84 -11.03
C PHE A 166 -4.91 -18.91 -12.17
N ILE A 167 -4.75 -17.59 -12.01
CA ILE A 167 -5.15 -16.61 -13.02
C ILE A 167 -4.35 -16.79 -14.31
N ASP A 168 -3.03 -16.96 -14.23
CA ASP A 168 -2.13 -17.09 -15.39
C ASP A 168 -2.39 -18.36 -16.19
N ASN A 169 -2.87 -19.44 -15.57
CA ASN A 169 -3.26 -20.68 -16.23
C ASN A 169 -4.74 -20.73 -16.62
N SER A 170 -5.54 -19.74 -16.24
CA SER A 170 -6.95 -19.67 -16.56
C SER A 170 -7.20 -19.33 -18.03
N LYS A 171 -8.19 -19.98 -18.65
CA LYS A 171 -8.69 -19.58 -19.97
C LYS A 171 -9.69 -18.42 -19.89
N LEU A 172 -10.26 -18.19 -18.70
CA LEU A 172 -11.31 -17.20 -18.46
C LEU A 172 -10.74 -15.91 -17.88
N PHE A 173 -9.90 -16.02 -16.85
CA PHE A 173 -9.38 -14.86 -16.12
C PHE A 173 -8.03 -14.41 -16.65
N LYS A 174 -7.81 -13.09 -16.61
CA LYS A 174 -6.54 -12.46 -17.02
C LYS A 174 -6.15 -11.40 -15.99
N ASN A 175 -4.87 -11.35 -15.65
CA ASN A 175 -4.27 -10.22 -14.97
C ASN A 175 -3.51 -9.38 -15.98
N TYR A 176 -3.70 -8.06 -15.94
CA TYR A 176 -3.10 -7.12 -16.90
C TYR A 176 -1.80 -6.48 -16.41
N VAL A 177 -1.43 -6.70 -15.14
CA VAL A 177 -0.20 -6.14 -14.56
C VAL A 177 1.00 -6.93 -15.04
N ARG A 178 2.07 -6.26 -15.42
CA ARG A 178 3.34 -6.90 -15.79
C ARG A 178 3.85 -7.73 -14.63
N LYS A 179 4.30 -8.95 -14.89
CA LYS A 179 4.63 -9.95 -13.84
C LYS A 179 5.62 -9.42 -12.80
N GLU A 180 6.62 -8.69 -13.23
CA GLU A 180 7.65 -8.09 -12.39
C GLU A 180 7.15 -6.97 -11.48
N ASP A 181 5.98 -6.40 -11.76
CA ASP A 181 5.42 -5.27 -11.01
C ASP A 181 4.14 -5.64 -10.24
N ARG A 182 3.80 -6.92 -10.17
CA ARG A 182 2.60 -7.40 -9.49
C ARG A 182 2.63 -7.17 -7.99
N SER A 183 1.51 -6.67 -7.46
CA SER A 183 1.28 -6.55 -6.02
C SER A 183 1.05 -7.92 -5.39
N ILE A 184 1.59 -8.13 -4.18
CA ILE A 184 1.26 -9.31 -3.35
C ILE A 184 0.11 -9.04 -2.38
N MET A 185 -0.50 -7.84 -2.44
CA MET A 185 -1.59 -7.41 -1.56
C MET A 185 -2.90 -7.19 -2.32
N ASN A 186 -2.82 -6.70 -3.55
CA ASN A 186 -4.00 -6.35 -4.35
C ASN A 186 -3.86 -6.96 -5.74
N VAL A 187 -4.66 -7.97 -6.01
CA VAL A 187 -4.62 -8.73 -7.27
C VAL A 187 -5.85 -8.42 -8.10
N PRO A 188 -5.76 -7.50 -9.07
CA PRO A 188 -6.83 -7.25 -10.02
C PRO A 188 -6.88 -8.36 -11.07
N PHE A 189 -8.08 -8.67 -11.56
CA PHE A 189 -8.27 -9.60 -12.67
C PHE A 189 -9.60 -9.34 -13.38
N VAL A 190 -9.70 -9.78 -14.62
CA VAL A 190 -10.86 -9.59 -15.49
C VAL A 190 -11.13 -10.83 -16.30
N THR A 191 -12.35 -10.99 -16.80
CA THR A 191 -12.67 -11.97 -17.84
C THR A 191 -12.49 -11.41 -19.26
N GLY A 192 -12.41 -10.08 -19.39
CA GLY A 192 -12.44 -9.37 -20.67
C GLY A 192 -13.87 -9.10 -21.17
N ASN A 193 -14.89 -9.45 -20.38
CA ASN A 193 -16.30 -9.17 -20.66
C ASN A 193 -16.96 -8.63 -19.37
N ALA A 194 -17.47 -7.39 -19.42
CA ALA A 194 -18.03 -6.73 -18.27
C ALA A 194 -19.28 -7.42 -17.69
N GLU A 195 -20.08 -8.10 -18.52
CA GLU A 195 -21.25 -8.85 -18.06
C GLU A 195 -20.82 -10.11 -17.30
N LEU A 196 -19.81 -10.81 -17.80
CA LEU A 196 -19.23 -11.97 -17.09
C LEU A 196 -18.55 -11.55 -15.80
N ASP A 197 -17.84 -10.42 -15.76
CA ASP A 197 -17.26 -9.87 -14.55
C ASP A 197 -18.33 -9.60 -13.48
N ALA A 198 -19.45 -8.97 -13.91
CA ALA A 198 -20.58 -8.68 -13.01
C ALA A 198 -21.27 -9.97 -12.51
N LYS A 199 -21.44 -10.95 -13.41
CA LYS A 199 -22.01 -12.27 -13.06
C LYS A 199 -21.11 -12.98 -12.06
N PHE A 200 -19.80 -13.04 -12.30
CA PHE A 200 -18.85 -13.65 -11.39
C PHE A 200 -18.89 -13.01 -9.99
N VAL A 201 -18.87 -11.66 -9.91
CA VAL A 201 -18.94 -10.94 -8.63
C VAL A 201 -20.21 -11.30 -7.86
N LYS A 202 -21.35 -11.42 -8.54
CA LYS A 202 -22.62 -11.80 -7.92
C LYS A 202 -22.55 -13.23 -7.37
N GLU A 203 -22.18 -14.21 -8.19
CA GLU A 203 -22.08 -15.62 -7.80
C GLU A 203 -21.05 -15.82 -6.69
N ALA A 204 -19.88 -15.19 -6.78
CA ALA A 204 -18.86 -15.22 -5.76
C ALA A 204 -19.40 -14.73 -4.40
N THR A 205 -20.18 -13.63 -4.41
CA THR A 205 -20.80 -13.10 -3.19
C THR A 205 -21.81 -14.09 -2.59
N GLU A 206 -22.62 -14.76 -3.43
CA GLU A 206 -23.57 -15.80 -3.00
C GLU A 206 -22.86 -17.00 -2.38
N HIS A 207 -21.61 -17.27 -2.78
CA HIS A 207 -20.75 -18.32 -2.21
C HIS A 207 -19.85 -17.83 -1.06
N GLY A 208 -20.09 -16.62 -0.53
CA GLY A 208 -19.36 -16.08 0.63
C GLY A 208 -18.04 -15.35 0.30
N LEU A 209 -17.68 -15.21 -0.97
CA LEU A 209 -16.50 -14.44 -1.41
C LEU A 209 -16.89 -12.96 -1.59
N CYS A 210 -16.92 -12.24 -0.48
CA CYS A 210 -17.36 -10.83 -0.45
C CYS A 210 -16.29 -9.85 -1.00
N THR A 211 -16.76 -8.71 -1.52
CA THR A 211 -15.93 -7.55 -1.88
C THR A 211 -14.91 -7.77 -3.01
N LEU A 212 -15.16 -8.75 -3.89
CA LEU A 212 -14.30 -8.99 -5.07
C LEU A 212 -14.50 -7.99 -6.21
N LYS A 213 -15.57 -7.19 -6.20
CA LYS A 213 -15.80 -6.16 -7.23
C LYS A 213 -14.59 -5.22 -7.33
N GLY A 214 -14.08 -5.04 -8.54
CA GLY A 214 -12.97 -4.14 -8.81
C GLY A 214 -13.28 -2.67 -8.56
N HIS A 215 -12.24 -1.84 -8.54
CA HIS A 215 -12.42 -0.41 -8.34
C HIS A 215 -13.14 0.24 -9.53
N LYS A 216 -14.00 1.24 -9.29
CA LYS A 216 -14.80 1.92 -10.31
C LYS A 216 -14.01 2.51 -11.49
N LEU A 217 -12.72 2.81 -11.31
CA LEU A 217 -11.83 3.32 -12.37
C LEU A 217 -11.28 2.22 -13.28
N VAL A 218 -11.31 0.96 -12.84
CA VAL A 218 -10.67 -0.17 -13.56
C VAL A 218 -11.70 -1.18 -14.01
N GLY A 219 -12.77 -1.38 -13.22
CA GLY A 219 -13.73 -2.46 -13.45
C GLY A 219 -13.20 -3.82 -13.00
N GLY A 220 -13.79 -4.89 -13.54
CA GLY A 220 -13.38 -6.26 -13.25
C GLY A 220 -13.51 -6.65 -11.78
N MET A 221 -12.59 -7.48 -11.35
CA MET A 221 -12.46 -7.99 -9.98
C MET A 221 -11.13 -7.55 -9.36
N ARG A 222 -11.07 -7.53 -8.03
CA ARG A 222 -9.84 -7.33 -7.28
C ARG A 222 -9.89 -8.08 -5.96
N ALA A 223 -9.02 -9.06 -5.81
CA ALA A 223 -8.78 -9.72 -4.53
C ALA A 223 -7.79 -8.87 -3.70
N SER A 224 -8.23 -8.40 -2.53
CA SER A 224 -7.38 -7.72 -1.55
C SER A 224 -6.98 -8.73 -0.49
N ILE A 225 -5.78 -9.31 -0.63
CA ILE A 225 -5.28 -10.43 0.15
C ILE A 225 -4.31 -9.99 1.25
N TYR A 226 -4.67 -8.95 1.99
CA TYR A 226 -3.86 -8.39 3.07
C TYR A 226 -3.37 -9.43 4.08
N ASN A 227 -2.49 -9.02 5.00
CA ASN A 227 -1.84 -9.91 5.96
C ASN A 227 -2.81 -10.84 6.71
N ALA A 228 -3.98 -10.35 7.07
CA ALA A 228 -4.97 -11.12 7.83
C ALA A 228 -5.71 -12.20 7.02
N MET A 229 -5.64 -12.15 5.66
CA MET A 229 -6.26 -13.17 4.82
C MET A 229 -5.48 -14.49 4.95
N PRO A 230 -6.09 -15.59 5.42
CA PRO A 230 -5.41 -16.88 5.49
C PRO A 230 -5.23 -17.51 4.11
N VAL A 231 -4.31 -18.47 4.02
CA VAL A 231 -4.08 -19.22 2.77
C VAL A 231 -5.33 -19.97 2.31
N GLU A 232 -6.13 -20.47 3.26
CA GLU A 232 -7.40 -21.16 3.01
C GLU A 232 -8.41 -20.26 2.32
N GLY A 233 -8.47 -18.98 2.67
CA GLY A 233 -9.33 -17.99 2.01
C GLY A 233 -8.88 -17.64 0.58
N ILE A 234 -7.65 -17.97 0.20
CA ILE A 234 -7.21 -17.86 -1.20
C ILE A 234 -7.60 -19.09 -2.01
N LYS A 235 -7.72 -20.25 -1.36
CA LYS A 235 -8.09 -21.52 -2.01
C LYS A 235 -9.59 -21.67 -2.23
N ALA A 236 -10.38 -20.93 -1.47
CA ALA A 236 -11.82 -20.91 -1.61
C ALA A 236 -12.27 -20.29 -2.93
#